data_e014dad80040bdaba4b69bab00e4fded
#
_entry.id   e014dad80040bdaba4b69bab00e4fded
#
_cell.length_a   1.000
_cell.length_b   1.000
_cell.length_c   1.000
_cell.angle_alpha   90.00
_cell.angle_beta   90.00
_cell.angle_gamma   90.00
#
_symmetry.space_group_name_H-M   'P 1'
#
loop_
_entity.id
_entity.type
_entity.pdbx_description
1 polymer ?
#
loop_
_entity_poly.entity_id
_entity_poly.type
_entity_poly.pdbx_seq_one_letter_code
_entity_poly.pdbx_strand_id
1 'polypeptide(L)'
;MFRLNLILFLSLACLCGVSNAQHWDISTEKNYHNSVVQVRGDGIAGSGTVIKFIKDDGENYIGLVLTASHCIRSKETEMTILFRNGKVTNGGKVVHNSFYRFDSYNDIALIEAVIPDEVPVMEVSNDPVKYGDKVEMAGYATGKLRHWDAIYGGQTINGKGHIIFSWAIQGDSGGPIIYKGKVIGVVCFGAAVSRYNERYIVSPINGTSIVKIKDVIDNYGKVKT
;
A
#
# COMPACT_ATOMS: atom_id res chain seq x y z
N MET A 1 -29.09 19.02 -56.93
CA MET A 1 -29.45 17.64 -56.48
C MET A 1 -28.33 17.14 -55.59
N PHE A 2 -28.32 17.55 -54.32
CA PHE A 2 -27.38 17.06 -53.29
C PHE A 2 -28.26 16.36 -52.25
N ARG A 3 -28.23 15.05 -52.22
CA ARG A 3 -28.87 14.22 -51.19
C ARG A 3 -27.82 13.85 -50.16
N LEU A 4 -27.97 14.36 -49.00
CA LEU A 4 -28.21 13.68 -47.72
C LEU A 4 -27.51 12.32 -47.55
N ASN A 5 -26.30 12.34 -46.97
CA ASN A 5 -25.68 11.23 -46.26
C ASN A 5 -25.10 11.74 -44.94
N LEU A 6 -25.96 12.26 -44.10
CA LEU A 6 -25.55 12.82 -42.77
C LEU A 6 -26.34 12.20 -41.63
N ILE A 7 -26.66 10.94 -41.68
CA ILE A 7 -27.42 10.31 -40.56
C ILE A 7 -26.83 8.99 -40.06
N LEU A 8 -25.62 8.62 -40.44
CA LEU A 8 -25.08 7.35 -39.97
C LEU A 8 -23.81 7.47 -39.08
N PHE A 9 -23.45 8.66 -38.62
CA PHE A 9 -22.29 8.85 -37.74
C PHE A 9 -22.62 9.25 -36.30
N LEU A 10 -23.89 9.39 -35.97
CA LEU A 10 -24.31 9.84 -34.62
C LEU A 10 -24.84 8.73 -33.72
N SER A 11 -24.89 7.49 -34.15
CA SER A 11 -25.38 6.38 -33.32
C SER A 11 -24.29 5.45 -32.77
N LEU A 12 -23.01 5.67 -33.13
CA LEU A 12 -21.91 4.85 -32.60
C LEU A 12 -21.15 5.53 -31.46
N ALA A 13 -21.46 6.80 -31.17
CA ALA A 13 -20.79 7.55 -30.08
C ALA A 13 -21.51 7.43 -28.72
N CYS A 14 -22.70 6.84 -28.69
CA CYS A 14 -23.46 6.65 -27.45
C CYS A 14 -23.41 5.22 -26.89
N LEU A 15 -22.61 4.34 -27.50
CA LEU A 15 -22.39 2.98 -27.00
C LEU A 15 -20.97 2.78 -26.37
N CYS A 16 -20.16 3.83 -26.33
CA CYS A 16 -19.20 3.89 -25.22
C CYS A 16 -19.99 4.18 -23.95
N GLY A 17 -20.80 3.22 -23.62
CA GLY A 17 -21.50 3.17 -22.38
C GLY A 17 -20.52 3.57 -21.30
N VAL A 18 -20.93 4.44 -20.44
CA VAL A 18 -20.49 4.50 -19.08
C VAL A 18 -20.24 3.04 -18.69
N SER A 19 -19.03 2.56 -18.98
CA SER A 19 -18.59 1.28 -18.48
C SER A 19 -18.75 1.48 -17.01
N ASN A 20 -19.73 0.83 -16.45
CA ASN A 20 -19.91 0.66 -15.04
C ASN A 20 -18.53 0.76 -14.43
N ALA A 21 -18.33 1.76 -13.57
CA ALA A 21 -17.18 1.77 -12.70
C ALA A 21 -17.10 0.33 -12.23
N GLN A 22 -16.11 -0.41 -12.74
CA GLN A 22 -15.99 -1.82 -12.40
C GLN A 22 -16.05 -1.79 -10.90
N HIS A 23 -17.12 -2.35 -10.36
CA HIS A 23 -17.21 -2.69 -8.96
C HIS A 23 -16.00 -3.59 -8.79
N TRP A 24 -14.89 -2.96 -8.38
CA TRP A 24 -13.70 -3.72 -7.99
C TRP A 24 -14.21 -4.60 -6.88
N ASP A 25 -14.26 -5.88 -7.17
CA ASP A 25 -14.78 -6.88 -6.26
C ASP A 25 -14.11 -6.60 -4.93
N ILE A 26 -14.90 -6.08 -3.99
CA ILE A 26 -14.44 -5.93 -2.61
C ILE A 26 -14.20 -7.37 -2.21
N SER A 27 -12.94 -7.79 -2.29
CA SER A 27 -12.56 -9.15 -1.97
C SER A 27 -13.13 -9.46 -0.61
N THR A 28 -13.63 -10.68 -0.42
CA THR A 28 -14.23 -11.08 0.84
C THR A 28 -13.29 -10.69 1.96
N GLU A 29 -13.79 -9.90 2.91
CA GLU A 29 -13.00 -9.40 4.02
C GLU A 29 -12.29 -10.56 4.72
N LYS A 30 -10.97 -10.45 4.85
CA LYS A 30 -10.11 -11.45 5.46
C LYS A 30 -9.57 -10.91 6.78
N ASN A 31 -9.38 -11.79 7.76
CA ASN A 31 -8.93 -11.38 9.09
C ASN A 31 -7.62 -10.57 9.06
N TYR A 32 -6.71 -10.87 8.14
CA TYR A 32 -5.44 -10.14 8.03
C TYR A 32 -5.58 -8.67 7.60
N HIS A 33 -6.73 -8.27 7.04
CA HIS A 33 -6.99 -6.85 6.76
C HIS A 33 -7.04 -6.00 8.03
N ASN A 34 -7.30 -6.61 9.20
CA ASN A 34 -7.25 -5.92 10.48
C ASN A 34 -5.82 -5.51 10.89
N SER A 35 -4.78 -6.08 10.24
CA SER A 35 -3.39 -5.65 10.40
C SER A 35 -3.08 -4.33 9.68
N VAL A 36 -3.96 -3.91 8.75
CA VAL A 36 -3.76 -2.67 8.00
C VAL A 36 -4.23 -1.50 8.86
N VAL A 37 -3.37 -0.49 8.97
CA VAL A 37 -3.58 0.68 9.84
C VAL A 37 -3.44 1.98 9.06
N GLN A 38 -4.02 3.06 9.58
CA GLN A 38 -3.68 4.38 9.11
C GLN A 38 -2.54 4.94 9.95
N VAL A 39 -1.52 5.50 9.30
CA VAL A 39 -0.41 6.20 9.96
C VAL A 39 -0.55 7.70 9.74
N ARG A 40 -0.30 8.51 10.77
CA ARG A 40 -0.37 9.97 10.70
C ARG A 40 0.79 10.60 11.46
N GLY A 41 1.37 11.65 10.90
CA GLY A 41 2.40 12.45 11.55
C GLY A 41 2.70 13.70 10.73
N ASP A 42 2.97 14.85 11.38
CA ASP A 42 3.36 16.13 10.75
C ASP A 42 2.46 16.59 9.60
N GLY A 43 1.14 16.34 9.72
CA GLY A 43 0.17 16.70 8.70
C GLY A 43 0.16 15.79 7.47
N ILE A 44 0.88 14.68 7.49
CA ILE A 44 0.83 13.63 6.48
C ILE A 44 -0.01 12.47 7.02
N ALA A 45 -0.82 11.89 6.15
CA ALA A 45 -1.54 10.64 6.42
C ALA A 45 -1.24 9.64 5.32
N GLY A 46 -1.03 8.39 5.73
CA GLY A 46 -0.80 7.25 4.85
C GLY A 46 -1.35 5.97 5.47
N SER A 47 -0.95 4.86 4.91
CA SER A 47 -1.29 3.52 5.37
C SER A 47 -0.07 2.80 5.93
N GLY A 48 -0.31 1.74 6.69
CA GLY A 48 0.73 0.87 7.20
C GLY A 48 0.18 -0.51 7.49
N THR A 49 1.07 -1.41 7.92
CA THR A 49 0.71 -2.79 8.25
C THR A 49 1.45 -3.26 9.48
N VAL A 50 0.74 -3.82 10.46
CA VAL A 50 1.36 -4.49 11.60
C VAL A 50 1.98 -5.79 11.13
N ILE A 51 3.31 -5.92 11.25
CA ILE A 51 4.07 -7.03 10.66
C ILE A 51 4.81 -7.88 11.69
N LYS A 52 4.92 -7.44 12.92
CA LYS A 52 5.67 -8.17 13.96
C LYS A 52 5.27 -7.69 15.33
N PHE A 53 5.15 -8.61 16.29
CA PHE A 53 5.23 -8.31 17.71
C PHE A 53 6.68 -8.45 18.19
N ILE A 54 7.12 -7.52 19.06
CA ILE A 54 8.49 -7.47 19.58
C ILE A 54 8.51 -7.90 21.03
N LYS A 55 7.58 -7.36 21.81
CA LYS A 55 7.52 -7.52 23.27
C LYS A 55 6.06 -7.53 23.73
N ASP A 56 5.82 -8.33 24.73
CA ASP A 56 4.62 -8.32 25.55
C ASP A 56 5.03 -7.79 26.93
N ASP A 57 4.40 -6.72 27.40
CA ASP A 57 4.62 -6.16 28.75
C ASP A 57 3.50 -6.53 29.72
N GLY A 58 2.63 -7.46 29.33
CA GLY A 58 1.51 -7.99 30.11
C GLY A 58 0.20 -7.24 29.95
N GLU A 59 0.24 -6.02 29.37
CA GLU A 59 -0.97 -5.23 29.10
C GLU A 59 -1.11 -4.86 27.62
N ASN A 60 0.03 -4.73 26.95
CA ASN A 60 0.07 -4.30 25.55
C ASN A 60 1.21 -5.00 24.80
N TYR A 61 1.03 -5.18 23.51
CA TYR A 61 2.10 -5.63 22.63
C TYR A 61 2.82 -4.41 22.03
N ILE A 62 4.16 -4.43 22.10
CA ILE A 62 4.97 -3.53 21.30
C ILE A 62 5.25 -4.24 19.99
N GLY A 63 4.94 -3.60 18.88
CA GLY A 63 5.09 -4.19 17.57
C GLY A 63 5.66 -3.24 16.52
N LEU A 64 5.90 -3.77 15.33
CA LEU A 64 6.35 -3.02 14.17
C LEU A 64 5.21 -2.79 13.19
N VAL A 65 5.07 -1.54 12.77
CA VAL A 65 4.24 -1.12 11.65
C VAL A 65 5.14 -0.79 10.47
N LEU A 66 4.93 -1.49 9.37
CA LEU A 66 5.58 -1.25 8.08
C LEU A 66 4.79 -0.16 7.33
N THR A 67 5.47 0.82 6.75
CA THR A 67 4.86 1.89 5.94
C THR A 67 5.85 2.41 4.88
N ALA A 68 5.42 3.38 4.06
CA ALA A 68 6.31 4.06 3.13
C ALA A 68 7.06 5.21 3.82
N SER A 69 8.35 5.36 3.51
CA SER A 69 9.19 6.41 4.09
C SER A 69 8.69 7.81 3.79
N HIS A 70 8.14 8.06 2.60
CA HIS A 70 7.62 9.37 2.24
C HIS A 70 6.38 9.79 3.07
N CYS A 71 5.76 8.86 3.80
CA CYS A 71 4.71 9.15 4.78
C CYS A 71 5.28 9.73 6.10
N ILE A 72 6.60 9.83 6.22
CA ILE A 72 7.31 10.27 7.43
C ILE A 72 8.24 11.41 7.05
N ARG A 73 8.07 12.58 7.69
CA ARG A 73 8.93 13.75 7.39
C ARG A 73 10.30 13.65 8.02
N SER A 74 10.36 13.18 9.25
CA SER A 74 11.60 13.10 10.03
C SER A 74 11.57 11.84 10.91
N LYS A 75 12.76 11.39 11.32
CA LYS A 75 12.87 10.27 12.28
C LYS A 75 12.42 10.65 13.68
N GLU A 76 12.43 11.92 13.98
CA GLU A 76 11.98 12.49 15.26
C GLU A 76 10.45 12.66 15.31
N THR A 77 9.76 12.46 14.18
CA THR A 77 8.31 12.55 14.14
C THR A 77 7.69 11.43 14.96
N GLU A 78 6.88 11.80 15.93
CA GLU A 78 6.00 10.86 16.60
C GLU A 78 4.80 10.54 15.72
N MET A 79 4.58 9.26 15.49
CA MET A 79 3.51 8.79 14.63
C MET A 79 2.28 8.39 15.44
N THR A 80 1.12 8.76 14.94
CA THR A 80 -0.17 8.26 15.42
C THR A 80 -0.61 7.10 14.55
N ILE A 81 -0.96 5.98 15.18
CA ILE A 81 -1.45 4.78 14.51
C ILE A 81 -2.93 4.62 14.82
N LEU A 82 -3.77 4.58 13.78
CA LEU A 82 -5.20 4.37 13.91
C LEU A 82 -5.55 2.98 13.40
N PHE A 83 -6.12 2.18 14.26
CA PHE A 83 -6.55 0.81 13.97
C PHE A 83 -7.99 0.79 13.46
N ARG A 84 -8.32 -0.26 12.75
CA ARG A 84 -9.66 -0.44 12.17
C ARG A 84 -10.78 -0.47 13.21
N ASN A 85 -10.52 -1.02 14.39
CA ASN A 85 -11.47 -1.08 15.52
C ASN A 85 -11.71 0.28 16.20
N GLY A 86 -11.09 1.36 15.70
CA GLY A 86 -11.19 2.71 16.26
C GLY A 86 -10.19 3.01 17.37
N LYS A 87 -9.39 2.04 17.81
CA LYS A 87 -8.30 2.31 18.77
C LYS A 87 -7.23 3.18 18.12
N VAL A 88 -6.55 3.96 18.94
CA VAL A 88 -5.50 4.90 18.53
C VAL A 88 -4.31 4.74 19.45
N THR A 89 -3.14 4.60 18.87
CA THR A 89 -1.85 4.70 19.57
C THR A 89 -1.13 5.96 19.13
N ASN A 90 -0.74 6.79 20.09
CA ASN A 90 0.13 7.95 19.89
C ASN A 90 1.56 7.62 20.29
N GLY A 91 2.53 8.42 19.82
CA GLY A 91 3.93 8.26 20.19
C GLY A 91 4.63 7.07 19.52
N GLY A 92 4.13 6.62 18.37
CA GLY A 92 4.82 5.64 17.54
C GLY A 92 6.19 6.17 17.11
N LYS A 93 7.25 5.40 17.38
CA LYS A 93 8.65 5.80 17.15
C LYS A 93 9.16 5.27 15.82
N VAL A 94 9.70 6.15 14.98
CA VAL A 94 10.34 5.74 13.73
C VAL A 94 11.68 5.07 14.02
N VAL A 95 11.79 3.78 13.79
CA VAL A 95 12.97 2.97 14.08
C VAL A 95 13.80 2.65 12.84
N HIS A 96 13.19 2.70 11.67
CA HIS A 96 13.87 2.58 10.40
C HIS A 96 13.22 3.51 9.38
N ASN A 97 14.02 4.20 8.59
CA ASN A 97 13.57 5.02 7.49
C ASN A 97 14.65 5.00 6.40
N SER A 98 14.33 4.38 5.28
CA SER A 98 15.29 4.18 4.18
C SER A 98 15.10 5.17 3.02
N PHE A 99 14.28 6.20 3.23
CA PHE A 99 14.03 7.18 2.17
C PHE A 99 15.28 7.97 1.81
N TYR A 100 15.75 7.76 0.59
CA TYR A 100 16.67 8.66 -0.09
C TYR A 100 15.88 9.42 -1.15
N ARG A 101 15.93 10.74 -1.12
CA ARG A 101 15.14 11.70 -1.87
C ARG A 101 15.04 11.45 -3.38
N PHE A 102 15.84 10.54 -3.91
CA PHE A 102 15.93 10.20 -5.34
C PHE A 102 15.87 8.69 -5.64
N ASP A 103 15.73 7.83 -4.64
CA ASP A 103 15.60 6.39 -4.83
C ASP A 103 14.22 5.92 -4.33
N SER A 104 13.23 6.08 -5.18
CA SER A 104 11.84 5.66 -4.93
C SER A 104 11.67 4.17 -4.67
N TYR A 105 12.70 3.37 -4.93
CA TYR A 105 12.69 1.93 -4.67
C TYR A 105 13.21 1.55 -3.28
N ASN A 106 13.56 2.53 -2.45
CA ASN A 106 13.92 2.35 -1.04
C ASN A 106 12.90 3.03 -0.10
N ASP A 107 11.70 3.22 -0.55
CA ASP A 107 10.67 3.97 0.14
C ASP A 107 9.96 3.10 1.20
N ILE A 108 10.71 2.70 2.23
CA ILE A 108 10.22 1.87 3.34
C ILE A 108 10.61 2.47 4.69
N ALA A 109 9.68 2.44 5.64
CA ALA A 109 9.93 2.77 7.03
C ALA A 109 9.29 1.77 7.98
N LEU A 110 9.84 1.68 9.19
CA LEU A 110 9.32 0.91 10.31
C LEU A 110 9.02 1.86 11.47
N ILE A 111 7.86 1.68 12.09
CA ILE A 111 7.43 2.39 13.27
C ILE A 111 7.23 1.36 14.38
N GLU A 112 7.91 1.57 15.51
CA GLU A 112 7.62 0.84 16.74
C GLU A 112 6.47 1.54 17.47
N ALA A 113 5.44 0.78 17.82
CA ALA A 113 4.26 1.31 18.47
C ALA A 113 3.60 0.27 19.39
N VAL A 114 2.79 0.74 20.32
CA VAL A 114 1.89 -0.12 21.08
C VAL A 114 0.79 -0.63 20.15
N ILE A 115 0.61 -1.93 20.08
CA ILE A 115 -0.38 -2.61 19.24
C ILE A 115 -1.44 -3.24 20.15
N PRO A 116 -2.72 -2.97 19.93
CA PRO A 116 -3.79 -3.66 20.66
C PRO A 116 -3.75 -5.18 20.43
N ASP A 117 -4.00 -5.96 21.46
CA ASP A 117 -3.91 -7.43 21.47
C ASP A 117 -4.77 -8.13 20.42
N GLU A 118 -5.91 -7.54 20.08
CA GLU A 118 -6.82 -8.08 19.05
C GLU A 118 -6.37 -7.81 17.62
N VAL A 119 -5.34 -7.00 17.40
CA VAL A 119 -4.84 -6.67 16.05
C VAL A 119 -3.89 -7.77 15.57
N PRO A 120 -4.21 -8.48 14.48
CA PRO A 120 -3.35 -9.54 13.99
C PRO A 120 -2.06 -8.97 13.36
N VAL A 121 -1.05 -9.82 13.29
CA VAL A 121 0.17 -9.57 12.53
C VAL A 121 0.02 -10.16 11.12
N MET A 122 0.41 -9.41 10.11
CA MET A 122 0.54 -9.94 8.76
C MET A 122 1.99 -10.34 8.50
N GLU A 123 2.18 -11.62 8.17
CA GLU A 123 3.51 -12.16 7.88
C GLU A 123 4.12 -11.47 6.65
N VAL A 124 5.42 -11.20 6.69
CA VAL A 124 6.18 -10.73 5.55
C VAL A 124 6.82 -11.90 4.79
N SER A 125 6.78 -11.88 3.46
CA SER A 125 7.28 -12.97 2.64
C SER A 125 8.12 -12.49 1.47
N ASN A 126 9.11 -13.32 1.12
CA ASN A 126 9.88 -13.20 -0.11
C ASN A 126 9.43 -14.24 -1.15
N ASP A 127 8.24 -14.81 -0.99
CA ASP A 127 7.73 -15.79 -1.94
C ASP A 127 7.76 -15.23 -3.36
N PRO A 128 8.24 -15.98 -4.34
CA PRO A 128 8.30 -15.52 -5.72
C PRO A 128 6.88 -15.35 -6.27
N VAL A 129 6.63 -14.18 -6.82
CA VAL A 129 5.38 -13.84 -7.50
C VAL A 129 5.66 -13.81 -8.99
N LYS A 130 4.78 -14.42 -9.78
CA LYS A 130 4.91 -14.48 -11.23
C LYS A 130 4.12 -13.37 -11.89
N TYR A 131 4.59 -12.90 -13.04
CA TYR A 131 3.81 -12.00 -13.89
C TYR A 131 2.42 -12.59 -14.15
N GLY A 132 1.40 -11.77 -13.97
CA GLY A 132 0.01 -12.15 -14.13
C GLY A 132 -0.66 -12.75 -12.88
N ASP A 133 0.10 -13.05 -11.82
CA ASP A 133 -0.50 -13.51 -10.56
C ASP A 133 -1.41 -12.44 -9.96
N LYS A 134 -2.50 -12.89 -9.35
CA LYS A 134 -3.34 -12.01 -8.54
C LYS A 134 -2.64 -11.66 -7.25
N VAL A 135 -2.59 -10.38 -6.95
CA VAL A 135 -2.18 -9.81 -5.67
C VAL A 135 -3.31 -8.94 -5.13
N GLU A 136 -3.24 -8.63 -3.88
CA GLU A 136 -4.21 -7.75 -3.21
C GLU A 136 -3.49 -6.53 -2.68
N MET A 137 -4.18 -5.41 -2.62
CA MET A 137 -3.70 -4.18 -2.03
C MET A 137 -4.70 -3.69 -1.00
N ALA A 138 -4.22 -2.99 0.04
CA ALA A 138 -5.09 -2.37 1.03
C ALA A 138 -4.54 -1.02 1.49
N GLY A 139 -5.44 -0.11 1.90
CA GLY A 139 -5.03 1.21 2.36
C GLY A 139 -6.17 2.09 2.86
N TYR A 140 -5.83 3.28 3.31
CA TYR A 140 -6.73 4.23 3.98
C TYR A 140 -6.87 5.57 3.24
N ALA A 141 -6.86 5.58 1.91
CA ALA A 141 -6.91 6.81 1.12
C ALA A 141 -8.06 7.78 1.48
N THR A 142 -9.19 7.24 1.88
CA THR A 142 -10.38 8.03 2.24
C THR A 142 -10.64 8.08 3.74
N GLY A 143 -9.66 7.71 4.57
CA GLY A 143 -9.83 7.57 6.01
C GLY A 143 -10.59 6.31 6.44
N LYS A 144 -11.02 5.49 5.49
CA LYS A 144 -11.61 4.17 5.72
C LYS A 144 -10.75 3.10 5.05
N LEU A 145 -10.64 1.94 5.69
CA LEU A 145 -9.97 0.80 5.09
C LEU A 145 -10.68 0.40 3.81
N ARG A 146 -9.91 0.27 2.75
CA ARG A 146 -10.30 -0.33 1.49
C ARG A 146 -9.27 -1.39 1.11
N HIS A 147 -9.69 -2.41 0.41
CA HIS A 147 -8.83 -3.44 -0.15
C HIS A 147 -9.37 -3.86 -1.52
N TRP A 148 -8.49 -4.25 -2.41
CA TRP A 148 -8.87 -4.56 -3.79
C TRP A 148 -7.86 -5.48 -4.46
N ASP A 149 -8.34 -6.24 -5.43
CA ASP A 149 -7.51 -7.11 -6.25
C ASP A 149 -6.70 -6.31 -7.27
N ALA A 150 -5.52 -6.81 -7.59
CA ALA A 150 -4.60 -6.26 -8.55
C ALA A 150 -3.85 -7.40 -9.28
N ILE A 151 -3.14 -7.05 -10.34
CA ILE A 151 -2.33 -8.00 -11.10
C ILE A 151 -0.86 -7.64 -10.94
N TYR A 152 -0.05 -8.63 -10.62
CA TYR A 152 1.38 -8.47 -10.53
C TYR A 152 2.00 -8.33 -11.93
N GLY A 153 2.64 -7.21 -12.19
CA GLY A 153 3.27 -6.87 -13.46
C GLY A 153 4.76 -7.20 -13.53
N GLY A 154 5.30 -7.85 -12.50
CA GLY A 154 6.72 -8.20 -12.43
C GLY A 154 7.54 -7.29 -11.52
N GLN A 155 8.85 -7.48 -11.56
CA GLN A 155 9.80 -6.62 -10.86
C GLN A 155 10.25 -5.47 -11.77
N THR A 156 10.66 -4.37 -11.17
CA THR A 156 11.34 -3.29 -11.89
C THR A 156 12.70 -3.79 -12.42
N ILE A 157 13.22 -3.12 -13.44
CA ILE A 157 14.48 -3.52 -14.12
C ILE A 157 15.65 -3.70 -13.14
N ASN A 158 15.69 -2.92 -12.07
CA ASN A 158 16.72 -3.02 -11.04
C ASN A 158 16.41 -4.05 -9.93
N GLY A 159 15.30 -4.79 -10.04
CA GLY A 159 14.86 -5.79 -9.06
C GLY A 159 14.47 -5.22 -7.70
N LYS A 160 14.39 -3.89 -7.56
CA LYS A 160 14.19 -3.21 -6.28
C LYS A 160 12.73 -2.91 -5.95
N GLY A 161 11.86 -3.04 -6.91
CA GLY A 161 10.45 -2.72 -6.77
C GLY A 161 9.56 -3.70 -7.50
N HIS A 162 8.27 -3.57 -7.23
CA HIS A 162 7.20 -4.31 -7.87
C HIS A 162 6.42 -3.40 -8.81
N ILE A 163 6.04 -3.91 -9.95
CA ILE A 163 5.09 -3.28 -10.88
C ILE A 163 3.73 -3.94 -10.62
N ILE A 164 2.72 -3.13 -10.35
CA ILE A 164 1.37 -3.62 -10.06
C ILE A 164 0.39 -2.95 -11.04
N PHE A 165 -0.32 -3.74 -11.80
CA PHE A 165 -1.42 -3.26 -12.64
C PHE A 165 -2.67 -3.07 -11.79
N SER A 166 -2.83 -1.86 -11.30
CA SER A 166 -3.92 -1.43 -10.45
C SER A 166 -3.94 0.09 -10.37
N TRP A 167 -4.70 0.63 -9.45
CA TRP A 167 -4.73 2.05 -9.15
C TRP A 167 -4.65 2.25 -7.63
N ALA A 168 -3.95 3.29 -7.23
CA ALA A 168 -3.91 3.76 -5.85
C ALA A 168 -4.03 5.28 -5.85
N ILE A 169 -4.55 5.83 -4.79
CA ILE A 169 -4.69 7.26 -4.61
C ILE A 169 -3.98 7.72 -3.35
N GLN A 170 -3.84 9.02 -3.19
CA GLN A 170 -3.19 9.60 -2.02
C GLN A 170 -3.80 9.06 -0.72
N GLY A 171 -2.95 8.59 0.19
CA GLY A 171 -3.33 7.94 1.44
C GLY A 171 -3.25 6.41 1.40
N ASP A 172 -3.21 5.75 0.23
CA ASP A 172 -2.90 4.33 0.12
C ASP A 172 -1.39 4.04 0.28
N SER A 173 -0.56 5.05 0.09
CA SER A 173 0.89 4.97 0.32
C SER A 173 1.20 4.36 1.68
N GLY A 174 2.13 3.42 1.71
CA GLY A 174 2.49 2.67 2.91
C GLY A 174 1.64 1.43 3.17
N GLY A 175 0.53 1.26 2.46
CA GLY A 175 -0.30 0.06 2.53
C GLY A 175 0.41 -1.17 1.94
N PRO A 176 -0.03 -2.39 2.32
CA PRO A 176 0.60 -3.62 1.86
C PRO A 176 0.24 -3.96 0.42
N ILE A 177 1.21 -4.56 -0.27
CA ILE A 177 0.99 -5.43 -1.43
C ILE A 177 1.01 -6.86 -0.89
N ILE A 178 -0.09 -7.58 -1.08
CA ILE A 178 -0.34 -8.88 -0.43
C ILE A 178 -0.39 -9.98 -1.49
N TYR A 179 0.36 -11.04 -1.23
CA TYR A 179 0.30 -12.28 -2.02
C TYR A 179 0.10 -13.46 -1.09
N LYS A 180 -0.96 -14.24 -1.34
CA LYS A 180 -1.33 -15.40 -0.51
C LYS A 180 -1.44 -15.08 1.00
N GLY A 181 -1.97 -13.89 1.33
CA GLY A 181 -2.14 -13.43 2.71
C GLY A 181 -0.89 -12.91 3.39
N LYS A 182 0.21 -12.75 2.68
CA LYS A 182 1.49 -12.24 3.21
C LYS A 182 1.90 -10.95 2.51
N VAL A 183 2.57 -10.07 3.22
CA VAL A 183 3.12 -8.83 2.67
C VAL A 183 4.35 -9.14 1.84
N ILE A 184 4.34 -8.74 0.57
CA ILE A 184 5.48 -8.85 -0.34
C ILE A 184 6.10 -7.49 -0.68
N GLY A 185 5.40 -6.41 -0.38
CA GLY A 185 5.85 -5.05 -0.67
C GLY A 185 4.93 -3.99 -0.08
N VAL A 186 5.31 -2.75 -0.30
CA VAL A 186 4.64 -1.54 0.19
C VAL A 186 4.27 -0.65 -0.98
N VAL A 187 3.06 -0.13 -0.98
CA VAL A 187 2.58 0.85 -1.97
C VAL A 187 3.34 2.16 -1.80
N CYS A 188 4.07 2.59 -2.83
CA CYS A 188 4.88 3.80 -2.79
C CYS A 188 4.35 4.91 -3.70
N PHE A 189 3.93 4.56 -4.91
CA PHE A 189 3.41 5.52 -5.88
C PHE A 189 2.07 5.07 -6.39
N GLY A 190 1.12 6.01 -6.40
CA GLY A 190 -0.13 5.83 -7.13
C GLY A 190 0.09 5.83 -8.64
N ALA A 191 -0.88 5.33 -9.38
CA ALA A 191 -0.94 5.48 -10.82
C ALA A 191 -0.92 6.98 -11.15
N ALA A 192 0.11 7.42 -11.87
CA ALA A 192 0.11 8.77 -12.40
C ALA A 192 -0.88 8.81 -13.58
N VAL A 193 -1.93 9.59 -13.43
CA VAL A 193 -2.80 9.94 -14.54
C VAL A 193 -2.23 11.19 -15.18
N SER A 194 -1.52 11.06 -16.28
CA SER A 194 -1.08 12.21 -17.06
C SER A 194 -2.02 12.43 -18.24
N ARG A 195 -2.39 13.70 -18.48
CA ARG A 195 -3.13 14.10 -19.67
C ARG A 195 -2.11 14.45 -20.75
N TYR A 196 -1.99 13.58 -21.75
CA TYR A 196 -1.18 13.85 -22.92
C TYR A 196 -2.06 13.75 -24.17
N ASN A 197 -2.15 14.82 -24.94
CA ASN A 197 -2.98 14.89 -26.15
C ASN A 197 -4.40 14.36 -25.95
N GLU A 198 -5.10 14.84 -24.90
CA GLU A 198 -6.47 14.46 -24.55
C GLU A 198 -6.69 12.98 -24.19
N ARG A 199 -5.61 12.22 -24.06
CA ARG A 199 -5.65 10.83 -23.59
C ARG A 199 -5.14 10.76 -22.16
N TYR A 200 -5.80 9.94 -21.35
CA TYR A 200 -5.33 9.62 -20.00
C TYR A 200 -4.36 8.44 -20.08
N ILE A 201 -3.13 8.66 -19.68
CA ILE A 201 -2.15 7.58 -19.52
C ILE A 201 -2.15 7.21 -18.05
N VAL A 202 -2.51 5.97 -17.74
CA VAL A 202 -2.43 5.41 -16.40
C VAL A 202 -1.13 4.62 -16.31
N SER A 203 -0.22 5.09 -15.48
CA SER A 203 1.01 4.34 -15.17
C SER A 203 0.71 3.24 -14.14
N PRO A 204 1.36 2.08 -14.23
CA PRO A 204 1.22 1.07 -13.20
C PRO A 204 1.71 1.60 -11.85
N ILE A 205 1.17 1.05 -10.77
CA ILE A 205 1.61 1.37 -9.41
C ILE A 205 2.99 0.77 -9.21
N ASN A 206 3.88 1.55 -8.60
CA ASN A 206 5.15 1.05 -8.12
C ASN A 206 5.06 0.74 -6.63
N GLY A 207 5.53 -0.44 -6.27
CA GLY A 207 5.69 -0.85 -4.88
C GLY A 207 7.15 -1.12 -4.58
N THR A 208 7.58 -0.84 -3.36
CA THR A 208 8.91 -1.21 -2.88
C THR A 208 8.89 -2.64 -2.37
N SER A 209 9.82 -3.48 -2.82
CA SER A 209 10.00 -4.83 -2.31
C SER A 209 10.54 -4.81 -0.89
N ILE A 210 9.96 -5.63 0.00
CA ILE A 210 10.43 -5.77 1.39
C ILE A 210 11.70 -6.63 1.52
N VAL A 211 12.12 -7.30 0.44
CA VAL A 211 13.31 -8.18 0.47
C VAL A 211 14.52 -7.48 1.09
N LYS A 212 14.71 -6.20 0.78
CA LYS A 212 15.87 -5.42 1.26
C LYS A 212 15.89 -5.15 2.76
N ILE A 213 14.73 -5.10 3.40
CA ILE A 213 14.63 -4.81 4.82
C ILE A 213 14.20 -6.02 5.64
N LYS A 214 14.06 -7.19 4.97
CA LYS A 214 13.64 -8.40 5.69
C LYS A 214 14.59 -8.73 6.83
N ASP A 215 15.89 -8.62 6.62
CA ASP A 215 16.88 -8.85 7.68
C ASP A 215 16.73 -7.82 8.82
N VAL A 216 16.38 -6.57 8.51
CA VAL A 216 16.10 -5.55 9.54
C VAL A 216 14.87 -5.95 10.34
N ILE A 217 13.80 -6.40 9.69
CA ILE A 217 12.57 -6.84 10.33
C ILE A 217 12.83 -8.06 11.21
N ASP A 218 13.52 -9.06 10.67
CA ASP A 218 13.76 -10.36 11.36
C ASP A 218 14.65 -10.19 12.60
N ASN A 219 15.59 -9.27 12.54
CA ASN A 219 16.55 -9.03 13.64
C ASN A 219 16.12 -7.92 14.60
N TYR A 220 15.06 -7.17 14.28
CA TYR A 220 14.57 -6.11 15.16
C TYR A 220 14.06 -6.70 16.49
N GLY A 221 14.45 -6.08 17.60
CA GLY A 221 14.06 -6.52 18.94
C GLY A 221 14.77 -7.77 19.46
N LYS A 222 15.64 -8.43 18.66
CA LYS A 222 16.52 -9.46 19.20
C LYS A 222 17.63 -8.80 20.00
N VAL A 223 17.70 -9.12 21.29
CA VAL A 223 18.83 -8.71 22.13
C VAL A 223 20.09 -9.35 21.53
N LYS A 224 21.12 -8.54 21.25
CA LYS A 224 22.44 -9.07 20.95
C LYS A 224 22.94 -9.73 22.25
N THR A 225 22.85 -11.06 22.30
CA THR A 225 23.50 -11.88 23.35
C THR A 225 24.98 -11.82 23.17
#